data_d7fdf84104ec7d6153099f6d2b41e9d8
#
_entry.id   d7fdf84104ec7d6153099f6d2b41e9d8
#
_cell.length_a   1.000
_cell.length_b   1.000
_cell.length_c   1.000
_cell.angle_alpha   90.00
_cell.angle_beta   90.00
_cell.angle_gamma   90.00
#
_symmetry.space_group_name_H-M   'P 1'
#
loop_
_entity.id
_entity.type
_entity.pdbx_description
1 polymer ?
#
loop_
_entity_poly.entity_id
_entity_poly.type
_entity_poly.pdbx_seq_one_letter_code
_entity_poly.pdbx_strand_id
1 'polypeptide(L)'
;ALSLMHVARGARATTMALTAACVASPLASRRASADDASHSRVAKPPGDVAALERVQLMFRHGDRTPITATAEDCDGANATWSSLTLDAERSRALARRGDVRESWRDKLYHRGLAWEGQLTTRGAAQMHALGREIIREWLIERCGFLSGDFAAVVRDGEVKVRSTAVKRCVQSAQSALAGGWDDESDDASAQLEIEVREKEQESMFPKPGSACERLSVLFKEAYEPAEHASREAFANAPHLARIRDGMEAQRNVRAGLTMVWDPLQCRVNHGMALPEGVRESDVAELLTMMERRHFTFFSDADAASLVGGRLLREICEEMVAPEKFKLCIYSGHDSSLIALFAALGVLGKGVREWPKTASSLIFETWRMRDGTRSVRAVYNGQPLMLTSTSRASDGLTPYDDFKAFVDSRVPSDFAAACQVPSKL
;
A
#
# COMPACT_ATOMS: atom_id res chain seq x y z
N ALA A 1 -5.44 -46.34 64.52
CA ALA A 1 -4.64 -47.55 64.33
C ALA A 1 -4.07 -47.61 62.91
N LEU A 2 -2.73 -47.67 62.91
CA LEU A 2 -1.84 -48.19 61.82
C LEU A 2 -1.89 -47.45 60.48
N SER A 3 -0.91 -46.78 60.03
CA SER A 3 0.52 -47.03 59.91
C SER A 3 0.95 -47.14 58.43
N LEU A 4 1.84 -46.18 57.99
CA LEU A 4 2.99 -46.35 57.09
C LEU A 4 2.74 -46.87 55.68
N MET A 5 3.20 -46.24 54.59
CA MET A 5 4.63 -46.11 54.20
C MET A 5 4.78 -45.23 52.94
N HIS A 6 5.85 -44.47 52.92
CA HIS A 6 6.52 -43.81 51.82
C HIS A 6 6.63 -44.63 50.52
N VAL A 7 6.44 -43.98 49.37
CA VAL A 7 7.39 -44.09 48.22
C VAL A 7 7.37 -42.81 47.39
N ALA A 8 8.47 -42.11 47.39
CA ALA A 8 8.78 -41.04 46.46
C ALA A 8 9.08 -41.63 45.06
N ARG A 9 8.45 -41.10 44.03
CA ARG A 9 8.95 -41.21 42.65
C ARG A 9 8.75 -39.89 41.95
N GLY A 10 9.88 -39.28 41.57
CA GLY A 10 9.96 -38.06 40.81
C GLY A 10 9.33 -38.21 39.43
N ALA A 11 8.45 -37.31 39.12
CA ALA A 11 8.00 -37.07 37.75
C ALA A 11 8.77 -35.86 37.22
N ARG A 12 9.66 -36.11 36.29
CA ARG A 12 10.31 -35.07 35.46
C ARG A 12 9.21 -34.39 34.66
N ALA A 13 9.04 -33.10 34.84
CA ALA A 13 8.28 -32.26 33.97
C ALA A 13 9.01 -32.16 32.61
N THR A 14 8.47 -32.82 31.60
CA THR A 14 8.88 -32.64 30.22
C THR A 14 8.17 -31.43 29.69
N THR A 15 8.86 -30.32 29.60
CA THR A 15 8.39 -29.10 28.92
C THR A 15 8.29 -29.44 27.42
N MET A 16 7.05 -29.63 26.95
CA MET A 16 6.80 -29.69 25.51
C MET A 16 6.86 -28.26 24.97
N ALA A 17 7.94 -27.98 24.26
CA ALA A 17 7.98 -26.82 23.38
C ALA A 17 6.94 -27.03 22.27
N LEU A 18 5.85 -26.24 22.27
CA LEU A 18 4.96 -26.12 21.13
C LEU A 18 5.68 -25.29 20.06
N THR A 19 6.35 -25.96 19.14
CA THR A 19 6.70 -25.38 17.85
C THR A 19 5.40 -25.09 17.12
N ALA A 20 5.08 -23.81 16.95
CA ALA A 20 4.00 -23.35 16.08
C ALA A 20 4.40 -23.62 14.62
N ALA A 21 4.21 -24.86 14.18
CA ALA A 21 4.23 -25.17 12.75
C ALA A 21 3.00 -24.53 12.12
N CYS A 22 3.21 -23.54 11.24
CA CYS A 22 2.21 -23.11 10.26
C CYS A 22 1.83 -24.32 9.41
N VAL A 23 0.75 -25.01 9.76
CA VAL A 23 0.17 -26.06 8.92
C VAL A 23 -0.46 -25.36 7.72
N ALA A 24 0.27 -25.28 6.62
CA ALA A 24 -0.28 -24.97 5.32
C ALA A 24 -1.21 -26.12 4.91
N SER A 25 -2.49 -25.86 4.81
CA SER A 25 -3.46 -26.81 4.24
C SER A 25 -3.05 -27.18 2.82
N PRO A 26 -3.08 -28.48 2.43
CA PRO A 26 -2.60 -28.94 1.12
C PRO A 26 -3.44 -28.48 -0.09
N LEU A 27 -4.53 -27.73 0.11
CA LEU A 27 -5.40 -27.23 -0.96
C LEU A 27 -4.99 -25.86 -1.53
N ALA A 28 -4.02 -25.16 -0.91
CA ALA A 28 -3.53 -23.85 -1.37
C ALA A 28 -2.28 -23.92 -2.28
N SER A 29 -1.74 -25.12 -2.55
CA SER A 29 -0.43 -25.27 -3.23
C SER A 29 -0.51 -25.41 -4.76
N ARG A 30 -1.67 -25.19 -5.40
CA ARG A 30 -1.74 -25.23 -6.86
C ARG A 30 -2.30 -23.92 -7.41
N ARG A 31 -1.40 -23.11 -7.94
CA ARG A 31 -1.49 -21.81 -8.61
C ARG A 31 -1.34 -20.57 -7.72
N ALA A 32 -0.24 -20.46 -6.99
CA ALA A 32 0.43 -19.16 -6.95
C ALA A 32 0.91 -18.91 -8.39
N SER A 33 0.39 -17.89 -9.04
CA SER A 33 0.85 -17.52 -10.37
C SER A 33 2.36 -17.28 -10.31
N ALA A 34 3.10 -17.78 -11.30
CA ALA A 34 4.54 -17.65 -11.45
C ALA A 34 5.06 -16.18 -11.56
N ASP A 35 4.18 -15.19 -11.35
CA ASP A 35 4.48 -13.78 -11.43
C ASP A 35 5.01 -13.15 -10.12
N ASP A 36 5.05 -13.90 -8.99
CA ASP A 36 5.47 -13.36 -7.70
C ASP A 36 6.92 -13.71 -7.33
N ALA A 37 7.64 -14.41 -8.18
CA ALA A 37 9.01 -14.85 -7.89
C ALA A 37 9.94 -14.47 -9.04
N SER A 38 10.68 -13.36 -8.93
CA SER A 38 12.06 -13.24 -9.42
C SER A 38 12.67 -11.84 -9.47
N HIS A 39 11.98 -10.75 -9.18
CA HIS A 39 12.61 -9.42 -9.20
C HIS A 39 12.69 -8.84 -7.80
N SER A 40 13.93 -8.59 -7.31
CA SER A 40 14.16 -7.86 -6.06
C SER A 40 13.50 -6.48 -6.12
N ARG A 41 12.82 -6.10 -5.03
CA ARG A 41 12.24 -4.75 -4.85
C ARG A 41 13.29 -3.68 -4.65
N VAL A 42 14.53 -4.08 -4.43
CA VAL A 42 15.66 -3.20 -4.13
C VAL A 42 16.63 -3.18 -5.30
N ALA A 43 16.96 -1.99 -5.78
CA ALA A 43 17.99 -1.81 -6.80
C ALA A 43 19.41 -1.93 -6.18
N LYS A 44 20.41 -2.27 -6.99
CA LYS A 44 21.81 -2.27 -6.54
C LYS A 44 22.20 -0.88 -6.06
N PRO A 45 22.99 -0.75 -4.97
CA PRO A 45 23.51 0.54 -4.53
C PRO A 45 24.27 1.24 -5.67
N PRO A 46 24.19 2.58 -5.78
CA PRO A 46 24.99 3.33 -6.75
C PRO A 46 26.50 3.22 -6.49
N GLY A 47 27.32 3.33 -7.53
CA GLY A 47 28.74 3.01 -7.42
C GLY A 47 29.65 4.07 -6.77
N ASP A 48 29.25 5.33 -6.70
CA ASP A 48 30.06 6.49 -6.27
C ASP A 48 29.47 7.22 -5.05
N VAL A 49 28.66 6.54 -4.26
CA VAL A 49 28.07 7.06 -3.03
C VAL A 49 28.99 6.86 -1.84
N ALA A 50 28.87 7.75 -0.84
CA ALA A 50 29.57 7.64 0.44
C ALA A 50 28.68 6.98 1.49
N ALA A 51 27.39 7.37 1.58
CA ALA A 51 26.47 6.85 2.57
C ALA A 51 25.01 7.00 2.12
N LEU A 52 24.15 6.09 2.58
CA LEU A 52 22.69 6.24 2.58
C LEU A 52 22.33 7.13 3.78
N GLU A 53 21.56 8.20 3.56
CA GLU A 53 21.18 9.13 4.62
C GLU A 53 19.71 9.01 5.03
N ARG A 54 18.82 8.73 4.06
CA ARG A 54 17.39 8.60 4.30
C ARG A 54 16.72 7.67 3.30
N VAL A 55 15.68 7.00 3.77
CA VAL A 55 14.81 6.17 2.93
C VAL A 55 13.35 6.52 3.22
N GLN A 56 12.58 6.77 2.16
CA GLN A 56 11.12 6.82 2.23
C GLN A 56 10.57 5.65 1.44
N LEU A 57 9.84 4.79 2.12
CA LEU A 57 9.21 3.58 1.58
C LEU A 57 7.70 3.78 1.50
N MET A 58 7.17 3.98 0.30
CA MET A 58 5.74 3.97 0.08
C MET A 58 5.28 2.67 -0.57
N PHE A 59 4.17 2.11 -0.10
CA PHE A 59 3.60 0.90 -0.69
C PHE A 59 2.07 0.94 -0.76
N ARG A 60 1.53 0.21 -1.74
CA ARG A 60 0.13 -0.19 -1.76
C ARG A 60 -0.09 -1.28 -0.72
N HIS A 61 -1.21 -1.23 0.00
CA HIS A 61 -1.61 -2.29 0.92
C HIS A 61 -1.56 -3.68 0.27
N GLY A 62 -1.45 -4.74 1.07
CA GLY A 62 -1.49 -6.12 0.62
C GLY A 62 -2.83 -6.53 0.03
N ASP A 63 -2.92 -7.77 -0.41
CA ASP A 63 -4.15 -8.37 -0.95
C ASP A 63 -5.31 -8.23 0.03
N ARG A 64 -6.53 -8.09 -0.51
CA ARG A 64 -7.73 -7.80 0.26
C ARG A 64 -8.97 -8.46 -0.36
N THR A 65 -9.98 -8.58 0.44
CA THR A 65 -11.32 -8.89 -0.03
C THR A 65 -11.91 -7.72 -0.85
N PRO A 66 -12.94 -7.95 -1.66
CA PRO A 66 -13.60 -6.89 -2.43
C PRO A 66 -14.03 -5.71 -1.56
N ILE A 67 -13.91 -4.47 -2.09
CA ILE A 67 -14.46 -3.27 -1.42
C ILE A 67 -15.97 -3.12 -1.61
N THR A 68 -16.53 -3.93 -2.50
CA THR A 68 -17.96 -3.99 -2.81
C THR A 68 -18.34 -5.44 -3.08
N ALA A 69 -19.37 -5.95 -2.41
CA ALA A 69 -19.91 -7.27 -2.70
C ALA A 69 -20.77 -7.25 -3.97
N THR A 70 -20.72 -8.31 -4.78
CA THR A 70 -21.77 -8.62 -5.76
C THR A 70 -22.98 -9.24 -5.08
N ALA A 71 -24.12 -9.35 -5.76
CA ALA A 71 -25.28 -10.03 -5.22
C ALA A 71 -24.95 -11.50 -4.86
N GLU A 72 -24.19 -12.19 -5.69
CA GLU A 72 -23.72 -13.57 -5.46
C GLU A 72 -22.77 -13.69 -4.27
N ASP A 73 -22.00 -12.63 -3.94
CA ASP A 73 -21.14 -12.60 -2.75
C ASP A 73 -21.95 -12.54 -1.44
N CYS A 74 -23.20 -12.09 -1.50
CA CYS A 74 -24.07 -12.02 -0.32
C CYS A 74 -24.74 -13.36 0.00
N ASP A 75 -24.96 -14.22 -1.00
CA ASP A 75 -25.74 -15.45 -0.84
C ASP A 75 -24.92 -16.68 -0.40
N GLY A 76 -23.61 -16.68 -0.53
CA GLY A 76 -22.78 -17.84 -0.16
C GLY A 76 -21.30 -17.56 -0.04
N ALA A 77 -20.78 -16.57 -0.74
CA ALA A 77 -19.37 -16.20 -0.70
C ALA A 77 -19.00 -15.41 0.58
N ASN A 78 -19.98 -15.00 1.37
CA ASN A 78 -19.79 -14.28 2.62
C ASN A 78 -18.89 -15.06 3.60
N ALA A 79 -19.16 -16.37 3.76
CA ALA A 79 -18.35 -17.24 4.60
C ALA A 79 -16.94 -17.42 4.03
N THR A 80 -16.79 -17.52 2.70
CA THR A 80 -15.51 -17.68 2.02
C THR A 80 -14.64 -16.42 2.20
N TRP A 81 -15.18 -15.23 1.91
CA TRP A 81 -14.44 -13.98 2.10
C TRP A 81 -14.04 -13.74 3.55
N SER A 82 -14.94 -14.00 4.50
CA SER A 82 -14.66 -13.87 5.94
C SER A 82 -13.52 -14.78 6.39
N SER A 83 -13.44 -16.01 5.86
CA SER A 83 -12.40 -16.98 6.21
C SER A 83 -11.00 -16.57 5.71
N LEU A 84 -10.91 -15.70 4.72
CA LEU A 84 -9.65 -15.18 4.18
C LEU A 84 -9.10 -13.98 4.96
N THR A 85 -9.92 -13.33 5.78
CA THR A 85 -9.51 -12.17 6.56
C THR A 85 -8.71 -12.55 7.80
N LEU A 86 -8.04 -11.56 8.38
CA LEU A 86 -7.33 -11.73 9.65
C LEU A 86 -8.34 -11.86 10.79
N ASP A 87 -8.19 -12.90 11.59
CA ASP A 87 -8.90 -13.05 12.86
C ASP A 87 -8.38 -12.05 13.92
N ALA A 88 -9.03 -12.01 15.08
CA ALA A 88 -8.68 -11.10 16.16
C ALA A 88 -7.30 -11.40 16.78
N GLU A 89 -6.87 -12.66 16.81
CA GLU A 89 -5.58 -13.06 17.36
C GLU A 89 -4.44 -12.61 16.44
N ARG A 90 -4.53 -12.91 15.14
CA ARG A 90 -3.57 -12.45 14.13
C ARG A 90 -3.50 -10.93 14.06
N SER A 91 -4.64 -10.26 14.11
CA SER A 91 -4.68 -8.79 14.12
C SER A 91 -3.96 -8.20 15.34
N ARG A 92 -4.13 -8.79 16.55
CA ARG A 92 -3.38 -8.38 17.74
C ARG A 92 -1.90 -8.67 17.64
N ALA A 93 -1.53 -9.83 17.07
CA ALA A 93 -0.11 -10.18 16.88
C ALA A 93 0.60 -9.18 15.96
N LEU A 94 -0.03 -8.75 14.86
CA LEU A 94 0.52 -7.73 13.96
C LEU A 94 0.70 -6.38 14.65
N ALA A 95 -0.21 -5.99 15.53
CA ALA A 95 -0.17 -4.71 16.24
C ALA A 95 1.00 -4.58 17.24
N ARG A 96 1.71 -5.67 17.57
CA ARG A 96 2.81 -5.65 18.54
C ARG A 96 3.95 -4.70 18.17
N ARG A 97 4.30 -4.59 16.89
CA ARG A 97 5.41 -3.74 16.43
C ARG A 97 4.99 -2.30 16.13
N GLY A 98 3.71 -2.07 15.89
CA GLY A 98 3.20 -0.72 15.63
C GLY A 98 1.69 -0.67 15.71
N ASP A 99 1.15 0.41 16.26
CA ASP A 99 -0.31 0.61 16.31
C ASP A 99 -0.64 2.10 16.20
N VAL A 100 -1.88 2.39 15.86
CA VAL A 100 -2.42 3.76 15.88
C VAL A 100 -2.70 4.18 17.32
N ARG A 101 -2.74 5.49 17.57
CA ARG A 101 -3.22 6.01 18.87
C ARG A 101 -4.61 5.45 19.21
N GLU A 102 -4.87 5.26 20.48
CA GLU A 102 -6.16 4.73 20.96
C GLU A 102 -7.37 5.49 20.38
N SER A 103 -7.28 6.81 20.29
CA SER A 103 -8.32 7.67 19.71
C SER A 103 -8.67 7.37 18.23
N TRP A 104 -7.82 6.62 17.53
CA TRP A 104 -8.02 6.23 16.13
C TRP A 104 -8.51 4.80 15.95
N ARG A 105 -8.38 3.92 16.93
CA ARG A 105 -8.71 2.48 16.78
C ARG A 105 -10.13 2.25 16.28
N ASP A 106 -11.09 2.97 16.84
CA ASP A 106 -12.50 2.86 16.45
C ASP A 106 -12.88 3.71 15.25
N LYS A 107 -12.00 4.64 14.85
CA LYS A 107 -12.22 5.53 13.69
C LYS A 107 -11.66 4.98 12.39
N LEU A 108 -10.89 3.89 12.43
CA LEU A 108 -10.32 3.32 11.22
C LEU A 108 -11.43 2.88 10.28
N TYR A 109 -11.37 3.43 9.07
CA TYR A 109 -12.38 3.20 8.06
C TYR A 109 -12.35 1.77 7.54
N HIS A 110 -13.49 1.11 7.57
CA HIS A 110 -13.81 -0.07 6.78
C HIS A 110 -15.18 0.14 6.12
N ARG A 111 -15.41 -0.48 4.99
CA ARG A 111 -16.67 -0.32 4.23
C ARG A 111 -17.59 -1.52 4.47
N GLY A 112 -18.91 -1.23 4.50
CA GLY A 112 -19.96 -2.20 4.28
C GLY A 112 -19.97 -3.38 5.23
N LEU A 113 -20.03 -4.58 4.69
CA LEU A 113 -20.01 -5.84 5.44
C LEU A 113 -18.68 -6.03 6.18
N ALA A 114 -18.66 -6.78 7.25
CA ALA A 114 -17.51 -6.95 8.14
C ALA A 114 -16.22 -7.40 7.40
N TRP A 115 -16.36 -8.11 6.29
CA TRP A 115 -15.26 -8.60 5.47
C TRP A 115 -14.89 -7.66 4.30
N GLU A 116 -15.75 -6.72 3.92
CA GLU A 116 -15.50 -5.86 2.75
C GLU A 116 -14.24 -5.01 2.91
N GLY A 117 -13.35 -5.12 1.93
CA GLY A 117 -12.11 -4.36 1.86
C GLY A 117 -11.12 -4.63 2.99
N GLN A 118 -11.22 -5.78 3.68
CA GLN A 118 -10.30 -6.18 4.73
C GLN A 118 -9.04 -6.84 4.17
N LEU A 119 -7.90 -6.63 4.83
CA LEU A 119 -6.66 -7.32 4.50
C LEU A 119 -6.85 -8.83 4.66
N THR A 120 -6.43 -9.61 3.66
CA THR A 120 -6.42 -11.06 3.76
C THR A 120 -5.16 -11.57 4.47
N THR A 121 -5.18 -12.83 4.89
CA THR A 121 -3.98 -13.51 5.39
C THR A 121 -2.87 -13.56 4.33
N ARG A 122 -3.23 -13.69 3.04
CA ARG A 122 -2.31 -13.55 1.92
C ARG A 122 -1.73 -12.15 1.84
N GLY A 123 -2.56 -11.11 1.99
CA GLY A 123 -2.11 -9.73 2.01
C GLY A 123 -1.15 -9.42 3.13
N ALA A 124 -1.41 -9.93 4.33
CA ALA A 124 -0.48 -9.82 5.46
C ALA A 124 0.86 -10.50 5.16
N ALA A 125 0.84 -11.71 4.58
CA ALA A 125 2.07 -12.41 4.18
C ALA A 125 2.85 -11.65 3.09
N GLN A 126 2.18 -11.04 2.10
CA GLN A 126 2.83 -10.18 1.10
C GLN A 126 3.55 -9.00 1.75
N MET A 127 2.91 -8.34 2.72
CA MET A 127 3.50 -7.18 3.39
C MET A 127 4.63 -7.57 4.35
N HIS A 128 4.51 -8.71 5.02
CA HIS A 128 5.59 -9.28 5.82
C HIS A 128 6.82 -9.59 4.94
N ALA A 129 6.62 -10.23 3.77
CA ALA A 129 7.70 -10.49 2.84
C ALA A 129 8.35 -9.20 2.30
N LEU A 130 7.56 -8.15 2.04
CA LEU A 130 8.07 -6.83 1.66
C LEU A 130 8.94 -6.23 2.77
N GLY A 131 8.48 -6.26 4.02
CA GLY A 131 9.23 -5.78 5.18
C GLY A 131 10.53 -6.55 5.37
N ARG A 132 10.50 -7.87 5.25
CA ARG A 132 11.69 -8.73 5.32
C ARG A 132 12.70 -8.36 4.25
N GLU A 133 12.30 -8.24 2.98
CA GLU A 133 13.21 -7.93 1.89
C GLU A 133 13.82 -6.53 2.00
N ILE A 134 12.98 -5.51 2.25
CA ILE A 134 13.42 -4.11 2.22
C ILE A 134 14.03 -3.71 3.56
N ILE A 135 13.36 -3.99 4.68
CA ILE A 135 13.81 -3.50 5.97
C ILE A 135 14.91 -4.40 6.52
N ARG A 136 14.63 -5.72 6.67
CA ARG A 136 15.58 -6.64 7.30
C ARG A 136 16.79 -6.91 6.41
N GLU A 137 16.58 -7.52 5.23
CA GLU A 137 17.67 -8.00 4.39
C GLU A 137 18.49 -6.86 3.77
N TRP A 138 17.84 -5.75 3.39
CA TRP A 138 18.55 -4.64 2.76
C TRP A 138 19.00 -3.58 3.76
N LEU A 139 18.09 -2.94 4.51
CA LEU A 139 18.46 -1.79 5.36
C LEU A 139 19.21 -2.20 6.62
N ILE A 140 18.88 -3.35 7.24
CA ILE A 140 19.55 -3.82 8.44
C ILE A 140 20.79 -4.64 8.07
N GLU A 141 20.61 -5.79 7.41
CA GLU A 141 21.68 -6.77 7.25
C GLU A 141 22.74 -6.36 6.22
N ARG A 142 22.34 -5.87 5.04
CA ARG A 142 23.29 -5.49 3.98
C ARG A 142 23.89 -4.10 4.14
N CYS A 143 23.08 -3.13 4.58
CA CYS A 143 23.53 -1.73 4.67
C CYS A 143 23.97 -1.32 6.09
N GLY A 144 23.56 -2.03 7.13
CA GLY A 144 23.77 -1.58 8.52
C GLY A 144 23.15 -0.20 8.78
N PHE A 145 22.10 0.13 8.03
CA PHE A 145 21.50 1.47 8.04
C PHE A 145 20.54 1.66 9.22
N LEU A 146 19.78 0.64 9.54
CA LEU A 146 18.90 0.60 10.71
C LEU A 146 19.42 -0.39 11.74
N SER A 147 19.07 -0.16 13.02
CA SER A 147 19.31 -1.12 14.07
C SER A 147 18.51 -2.42 13.85
N GLY A 148 19.13 -3.56 14.09
CA GLY A 148 18.45 -4.86 14.16
C GLY A 148 17.64 -5.01 15.45
N ASP A 149 17.98 -4.28 16.52
CA ASP A 149 17.25 -4.23 17.78
C ASP A 149 16.07 -3.26 17.66
N PHE A 150 14.85 -3.81 17.69
CA PHE A 150 13.63 -3.02 17.54
C PHE A 150 13.42 -2.03 18.70
N ALA A 151 13.80 -2.37 19.92
CA ALA A 151 13.70 -1.47 21.07
C ALA A 151 14.63 -0.25 20.89
N ALA A 152 15.82 -0.47 20.31
CA ALA A 152 16.71 0.63 19.94
C ALA A 152 16.12 1.52 18.84
N VAL A 153 15.50 0.93 17.81
CA VAL A 153 14.81 1.67 16.74
C VAL A 153 13.75 2.61 17.30
N VAL A 154 12.91 2.11 18.23
CA VAL A 154 11.86 2.91 18.89
C VAL A 154 12.46 4.01 19.75
N ARG A 155 13.40 3.65 20.63
CA ARG A 155 14.07 4.58 21.56
C ARG A 155 14.78 5.72 20.84
N ASP A 156 15.50 5.40 19.77
CA ASP A 156 16.35 6.36 19.05
C ASP A 156 15.56 7.10 17.94
N GLY A 157 14.29 6.73 17.71
CA GLY A 157 13.40 7.35 16.74
C GLY A 157 13.86 7.16 15.28
N GLU A 158 14.47 6.01 14.96
CA GLU A 158 15.02 5.77 13.63
C GLU A 158 13.94 5.59 12.55
N VAL A 159 12.72 5.21 12.93
CA VAL A 159 11.63 4.88 12.00
C VAL A 159 10.39 5.70 12.30
N LYS A 160 9.86 6.34 11.26
CA LYS A 160 8.56 7.00 11.25
C LYS A 160 7.60 6.19 10.38
N VAL A 161 6.38 5.99 10.85
CA VAL A 161 5.37 5.21 10.13
C VAL A 161 4.11 6.05 9.98
N ARG A 162 3.61 6.12 8.75
CA ARG A 162 2.39 6.82 8.42
C ARG A 162 1.47 5.91 7.60
N SER A 163 0.19 5.92 7.89
CA SER A 163 -0.83 5.17 7.15
C SER A 163 -2.05 6.04 6.87
N THR A 164 -2.75 5.77 5.78
CA THR A 164 -4.12 6.28 5.66
C THR A 164 -4.99 5.67 6.77
N ALA A 165 -6.05 6.38 7.19
CA ALA A 165 -6.98 5.92 8.23
C ALA A 165 -7.88 4.75 7.74
N VAL A 166 -7.32 3.82 6.97
CA VAL A 166 -8.01 2.64 6.45
C VAL A 166 -7.40 1.39 7.07
N LYS A 167 -8.23 0.57 7.73
CA LYS A 167 -7.79 -0.58 8.53
C LYS A 167 -6.78 -1.48 7.80
N ARG A 168 -7.03 -1.85 6.53
CA ARG A 168 -6.09 -2.70 5.76
C ARG A 168 -4.72 -2.03 5.53
N CYS A 169 -4.66 -0.70 5.44
CA CYS A 169 -3.38 0.02 5.29
C CYS A 169 -2.60 0.00 6.60
N VAL A 170 -3.26 0.24 7.75
CA VAL A 170 -2.64 0.11 9.07
C VAL A 170 -2.11 -1.32 9.26
N GLN A 171 -2.92 -2.34 9.00
CA GLN A 171 -2.51 -3.75 9.11
C GLN A 171 -1.37 -4.11 8.13
N SER A 172 -1.33 -3.48 6.96
CA SER A 172 -0.22 -3.63 6.01
C SER A 172 1.09 -3.05 6.54
N ALA A 173 1.03 -1.87 7.18
CA ALA A 173 2.20 -1.29 7.86
C ALA A 173 2.67 -2.18 9.02
N GLN A 174 1.74 -2.66 9.84
CA GLN A 174 2.02 -3.60 10.94
C GLN A 174 2.70 -4.88 10.43
N SER A 175 2.21 -5.45 9.33
CA SER A 175 2.79 -6.64 8.72
C SER A 175 4.19 -6.40 8.15
N ALA A 176 4.43 -5.23 7.56
CA ALA A 176 5.76 -4.86 7.06
C ALA A 176 6.76 -4.65 8.20
N LEU A 177 6.34 -4.02 9.30
CA LEU A 177 7.17 -3.90 10.51
C LEU A 177 7.50 -5.26 11.11
N ALA A 178 6.53 -6.17 11.20
CA ALA A 178 6.77 -7.54 11.67
C ALA A 178 7.79 -8.28 10.80
N GLY A 179 7.74 -8.12 9.46
CA GLY A 179 8.73 -8.70 8.56
C GLY A 179 10.12 -8.07 8.66
N GLY A 180 10.19 -6.80 9.02
CA GLY A 180 11.45 -6.09 9.25
C GLY A 180 12.18 -6.52 10.53
N TRP A 181 11.41 -6.76 11.60
CA TRP A 181 11.91 -7.12 12.92
C TRP A 181 11.16 -8.33 13.46
N ASP A 182 11.43 -9.49 12.85
CA ASP A 182 10.78 -10.79 13.15
C ASP A 182 11.46 -11.54 14.32
N ASP A 183 12.18 -10.81 15.17
CA ASP A 183 12.83 -11.43 16.32
C ASP A 183 11.80 -11.66 17.43
N GLU A 184 11.88 -12.87 18.04
CA GLU A 184 11.13 -13.24 19.25
C GLU A 184 11.62 -12.48 20.51
N SER A 185 12.43 -11.43 20.36
CA SER A 185 12.88 -10.63 21.49
C SER A 185 11.67 -10.01 22.18
N ASP A 186 11.42 -10.48 23.38
CA ASP A 186 10.22 -10.29 24.20
C ASP A 186 10.09 -8.89 24.82
N ASP A 187 10.69 -7.84 24.27
CA ASP A 187 10.35 -6.51 24.73
C ASP A 187 8.99 -6.09 24.13
N ALA A 188 7.92 -6.65 24.74
CA ALA A 188 6.54 -6.32 24.39
C ALA A 188 6.20 -4.83 24.64
N SER A 189 7.10 -4.05 25.22
CA SER A 189 6.91 -2.63 25.52
C SER A 189 7.32 -1.72 24.34
N ALA A 190 8.17 -2.17 23.43
CA ALA A 190 8.62 -1.40 22.30
C ALA A 190 7.58 -1.45 21.17
N GLN A 191 6.93 -0.33 20.89
CA GLN A 191 5.92 -0.18 19.85
C GLN A 191 6.09 1.16 19.13
N LEU A 192 6.04 1.16 17.80
CA LEU A 192 6.01 2.37 17.00
C LEU A 192 4.57 2.93 16.91
N GLU A 193 4.44 4.24 16.99
CA GLU A 193 3.18 4.89 16.64
C GLU A 193 3.02 4.91 15.12
N ILE A 194 1.89 4.41 14.61
CA ILE A 194 1.49 4.58 13.22
C ILE A 194 0.63 5.85 13.14
N GLU A 195 1.22 6.91 12.59
CA GLU A 195 0.53 8.18 12.37
C GLU A 195 -0.59 8.00 11.34
N VAL A 196 -1.80 8.43 11.70
CA VAL A 196 -2.93 8.59 10.78
C VAL A 196 -3.44 10.01 10.87
N ARG A 197 -3.96 10.55 9.77
CA ARG A 197 -4.43 11.93 9.68
C ARG A 197 -5.93 11.99 9.39
N GLU A 198 -6.54 13.10 9.81
CA GLU A 198 -7.90 13.43 9.41
C GLU A 198 -7.95 13.61 7.87
N LYS A 199 -9.11 13.38 7.30
CA LYS A 199 -9.31 13.32 5.84
C LYS A 199 -8.85 14.59 5.13
N GLU A 200 -9.01 15.75 5.75
CA GLU A 200 -8.64 17.05 5.21
C GLU A 200 -7.12 17.27 5.20
N GLN A 201 -6.41 16.59 6.08
CA GLN A 201 -4.96 16.65 6.23
C GLN A 201 -4.23 15.51 5.48
N GLU A 202 -4.99 14.50 5.02
CA GLU A 202 -4.42 13.31 4.38
C GLU A 202 -3.95 13.61 2.95
N SER A 203 -2.65 13.43 2.70
CA SER A 203 -2.03 13.64 1.39
C SER A 203 -1.82 12.35 0.58
N MET A 204 -1.90 11.16 1.23
CA MET A 204 -1.74 9.88 0.55
C MET A 204 -3.02 9.36 -0.10
N PHE A 205 -4.16 9.91 0.26
CA PHE A 205 -5.46 9.44 -0.26
C PHE A 205 -6.20 10.58 -0.96
N PRO A 206 -5.76 10.92 -2.18
CA PRO A 206 -6.37 12.00 -2.93
C PRO A 206 -7.84 11.66 -3.25
N LYS A 207 -8.76 12.41 -2.65
CA LYS A 207 -10.18 12.34 -2.98
C LYS A 207 -10.66 13.67 -3.53
N PRO A 208 -11.34 13.68 -4.70
CA PRO A 208 -12.08 14.84 -5.13
C PRO A 208 -13.12 15.23 -4.07
N GLY A 209 -13.29 16.53 -3.83
CA GLY A 209 -14.44 17.06 -3.10
C GLY A 209 -14.28 17.29 -1.59
N SER A 210 -13.12 17.07 -0.96
CA SER A 210 -13.01 17.32 0.49
C SER A 210 -12.39 18.67 0.86
N ALA A 211 -11.41 19.15 0.11
CA ALA A 211 -10.70 20.39 0.44
C ALA A 211 -10.22 21.17 -0.81
N CYS A 212 -10.56 20.67 -2.01
CA CYS A 212 -10.07 21.24 -3.27
C CYS A 212 -11.19 21.24 -4.32
N GLU A 213 -11.85 22.38 -4.50
CA GLU A 213 -12.97 22.54 -5.43
C GLU A 213 -12.53 22.32 -6.88
N ARG A 214 -11.36 22.86 -7.26
CA ARG A 214 -10.78 22.68 -8.59
C ARG A 214 -10.56 21.20 -8.91
N LEU A 215 -10.10 20.41 -7.95
CA LEU A 215 -9.90 18.98 -8.15
C LEU A 215 -11.22 18.25 -8.43
N SER A 216 -12.33 18.69 -7.81
CA SER A 216 -13.65 18.13 -8.08
C SER A 216 -14.12 18.42 -9.51
N VAL A 217 -13.82 19.61 -10.03
CA VAL A 217 -14.12 19.98 -11.43
C VAL A 217 -13.30 19.12 -12.39
N LEU A 218 -11.97 19.06 -12.20
CA LEU A 218 -11.07 18.26 -13.04
C LEU A 218 -11.45 16.77 -13.03
N PHE A 219 -11.79 16.25 -11.85
CA PHE A 219 -12.26 14.88 -11.73
C PHE A 219 -13.53 14.63 -12.52
N LYS A 220 -14.53 15.51 -12.39
CA LYS A 220 -15.79 15.42 -13.14
C LYS A 220 -15.53 15.43 -14.64
N GLU A 221 -14.77 16.38 -15.12
CA GLU A 221 -14.44 16.54 -16.55
C GLU A 221 -13.72 15.32 -17.13
N ALA A 222 -12.78 14.72 -16.39
CA ALA A 222 -12.01 13.56 -16.84
C ALA A 222 -12.77 12.22 -16.70
N TYR A 223 -13.60 12.07 -15.64
CA TYR A 223 -14.24 10.79 -15.33
C TYR A 223 -15.62 10.61 -15.98
N GLU A 224 -16.37 11.66 -16.23
CA GLU A 224 -17.69 11.55 -16.89
C GLU A 224 -17.62 10.89 -18.27
N PRO A 225 -16.71 11.25 -19.18
CA PRO A 225 -16.60 10.57 -20.47
C PRO A 225 -16.24 9.09 -20.34
N ALA A 226 -15.38 8.74 -19.38
CA ALA A 226 -14.97 7.34 -19.16
C ALA A 226 -16.11 6.51 -18.53
N GLU A 227 -16.91 7.09 -17.65
CA GLU A 227 -18.10 6.43 -17.11
C GLU A 227 -19.17 6.23 -18.19
N HIS A 228 -19.33 7.18 -19.11
CA HIS A 228 -20.23 7.02 -20.26
C HIS A 228 -19.77 5.86 -21.14
N ALA A 229 -18.48 5.83 -21.54
CA ALA A 229 -17.90 4.76 -22.33
C ALA A 229 -18.06 3.37 -21.67
N SER A 230 -17.87 3.31 -20.33
CA SER A 230 -18.06 2.06 -19.59
C SER A 230 -19.51 1.58 -19.58
N ARG A 231 -20.48 2.49 -19.55
CA ARG A 231 -21.89 2.15 -19.64
C ARG A 231 -22.27 1.60 -21.00
N GLU A 232 -21.72 2.15 -22.08
CA GLU A 232 -21.89 1.60 -23.42
C GLU A 232 -21.28 0.21 -23.54
N ALA A 233 -20.08 0.00 -22.98
CA ALA A 233 -19.45 -1.32 -22.93
C ALA A 233 -20.31 -2.34 -22.15
N PHE A 234 -20.91 -1.95 -21.02
CA PHE A 234 -21.83 -2.81 -20.27
C PHE A 234 -23.13 -3.10 -21.04
N ALA A 235 -23.65 -2.13 -21.81
CA ALA A 235 -24.83 -2.36 -22.65
C ALA A 235 -24.56 -3.43 -23.72
N ASN A 236 -23.33 -3.52 -24.21
CA ASN A 236 -22.89 -4.51 -25.19
C ASN A 236 -22.45 -5.86 -24.59
N ALA A 237 -22.38 -5.96 -23.25
CA ALA A 237 -22.00 -7.16 -22.51
C ALA A 237 -23.09 -7.53 -21.48
N PRO A 238 -24.17 -8.25 -21.87
CA PRO A 238 -25.34 -8.51 -21.02
C PRO A 238 -24.99 -9.18 -19.68
N HIS A 239 -23.94 -10.01 -19.64
CA HIS A 239 -23.46 -10.66 -18.40
C HIS A 239 -22.85 -9.65 -17.41
N LEU A 240 -22.11 -8.62 -17.88
CA LEU A 240 -21.60 -7.53 -17.04
C LEU A 240 -22.69 -6.55 -16.62
N ALA A 241 -23.65 -6.29 -17.52
CA ALA A 241 -24.82 -5.47 -17.21
C ALA A 241 -25.63 -6.09 -16.06
N ARG A 242 -25.88 -7.42 -16.09
CA ARG A 242 -26.59 -8.15 -15.03
C ARG A 242 -25.88 -7.99 -13.66
N ILE A 243 -24.55 -8.10 -13.60
CA ILE A 243 -23.79 -7.90 -12.37
C ILE A 243 -23.97 -6.48 -11.85
N ARG A 244 -23.79 -5.49 -12.70
CA ARG A 244 -23.99 -4.07 -12.36
C ARG A 244 -25.40 -3.82 -11.82
N ASP A 245 -26.43 -4.28 -12.55
CA ASP A 245 -27.83 -4.07 -12.20
C ASP A 245 -28.19 -4.78 -10.88
N GLY A 246 -27.66 -5.96 -10.63
CA GLY A 246 -27.80 -6.66 -9.35
C GLY A 246 -27.17 -5.89 -8.19
N MET A 247 -25.98 -5.33 -8.38
CA MET A 247 -25.33 -4.48 -7.36
C MET A 247 -26.09 -3.17 -7.11
N GLU A 248 -26.59 -2.52 -8.16
CA GLU A 248 -27.39 -1.31 -8.04
C GLU A 248 -28.69 -1.57 -7.27
N ALA A 249 -29.40 -2.64 -7.60
CA ALA A 249 -30.63 -3.03 -6.92
C ALA A 249 -30.42 -3.36 -5.43
N GLN A 250 -29.36 -4.11 -5.11
CA GLN A 250 -29.07 -4.53 -3.75
C GLN A 250 -28.66 -3.38 -2.84
N ARG A 251 -27.89 -2.41 -3.38
CA ARG A 251 -27.28 -1.32 -2.58
C ARG A 251 -28.02 0.00 -2.72
N ASN A 252 -29.00 0.08 -3.58
CA ASN A 252 -29.69 1.31 -3.93
C ASN A 252 -28.72 2.46 -4.30
N VAL A 253 -27.66 2.13 -5.05
CA VAL A 253 -26.62 3.06 -5.51
C VAL A 253 -26.25 2.76 -6.95
N ARG A 254 -25.81 3.77 -7.67
CA ARG A 254 -25.32 3.61 -9.04
C ARG A 254 -23.95 2.90 -9.02
N ALA A 255 -23.84 1.73 -9.66
CA ALA A 255 -22.60 0.98 -9.76
C ALA A 255 -21.78 1.44 -10.97
N GLY A 256 -20.65 2.10 -10.68
CA GLY A 256 -19.68 2.50 -11.70
C GLY A 256 -18.65 1.39 -11.99
N LEU A 257 -17.77 1.67 -12.95
CA LEU A 257 -16.76 0.73 -13.44
C LEU A 257 -15.94 0.07 -12.31
N THR A 258 -15.47 0.84 -11.33
CA THR A 258 -14.69 0.33 -10.20
C THR A 258 -15.47 -0.70 -9.38
N MET A 259 -16.75 -0.44 -9.15
CA MET A 259 -17.59 -1.33 -8.33
C MET A 259 -17.81 -2.69 -8.99
N VAL A 260 -17.91 -2.73 -10.33
CA VAL A 260 -18.05 -3.97 -11.08
C VAL A 260 -16.72 -4.71 -11.21
N TRP A 261 -15.64 -3.99 -11.53
CA TRP A 261 -14.32 -4.57 -11.71
C TRP A 261 -13.74 -5.16 -10.42
N ASP A 262 -13.82 -4.46 -9.31
CA ASP A 262 -13.14 -4.81 -8.06
C ASP A 262 -13.47 -6.23 -7.53
N PRO A 263 -14.74 -6.63 -7.36
CA PRO A 263 -15.06 -7.97 -6.89
C PRO A 263 -14.65 -9.05 -7.89
N LEU A 264 -14.74 -8.80 -9.19
CA LEU A 264 -14.30 -9.74 -10.21
C LEU A 264 -12.79 -9.95 -10.18
N GLN A 265 -12.03 -8.86 -10.06
CA GLN A 265 -10.57 -8.92 -9.93
C GLN A 265 -10.15 -9.65 -8.65
N CYS A 266 -10.83 -9.43 -7.54
CA CYS A 266 -10.57 -10.17 -6.30
C CYS A 266 -10.82 -11.67 -6.47
N ARG A 267 -11.88 -12.08 -7.17
CA ARG A 267 -12.13 -13.50 -7.49
C ARG A 267 -11.01 -14.11 -8.33
N VAL A 268 -10.56 -13.41 -9.37
CA VAL A 268 -9.40 -13.82 -10.19
C VAL A 268 -8.16 -13.99 -9.32
N ASN A 269 -7.84 -13.00 -8.47
CA ASN A 269 -6.67 -13.03 -7.59
C ASN A 269 -6.68 -14.23 -6.63
N HIS A 270 -7.86 -14.68 -6.22
CA HIS A 270 -8.05 -15.81 -5.29
C HIS A 270 -8.36 -17.14 -5.99
N GLY A 271 -8.36 -17.18 -7.32
CA GLY A 271 -8.72 -18.39 -8.08
C GLY A 271 -10.15 -18.86 -7.84
N MET A 272 -11.05 -17.94 -7.48
CA MET A 272 -12.47 -18.22 -7.27
C MET A 272 -13.22 -18.23 -8.60
N ALA A 273 -14.31 -18.99 -8.67
CA ALA A 273 -15.19 -18.99 -9.83
C ALA A 273 -15.74 -17.58 -10.09
N LEU A 274 -15.67 -17.15 -11.34
CA LEU A 274 -16.35 -15.93 -11.78
C LEU A 274 -17.85 -16.18 -11.90
N PRO A 275 -18.69 -15.13 -11.81
CA PRO A 275 -20.12 -15.24 -12.09
C PRO A 275 -20.41 -15.82 -13.46
N GLU A 276 -21.58 -16.45 -13.62
CA GLU A 276 -21.98 -17.10 -14.86
C GLU A 276 -21.85 -16.16 -16.07
N GLY A 277 -21.17 -16.64 -17.12
CA GLY A 277 -20.95 -15.92 -18.37
C GLY A 277 -19.78 -14.93 -18.34
N VAL A 278 -19.15 -14.67 -17.18
CA VAL A 278 -17.97 -13.80 -17.06
C VAL A 278 -16.69 -14.61 -17.23
N ARG A 279 -15.76 -14.09 -18.02
CA ARG A 279 -14.44 -14.68 -18.28
C ARG A 279 -13.33 -13.80 -17.70
N GLU A 280 -12.17 -14.35 -17.48
CA GLU A 280 -10.98 -13.57 -17.07
C GLU A 280 -10.62 -12.47 -18.09
N SER A 281 -10.87 -12.71 -19.39
CA SER A 281 -10.69 -11.69 -20.43
C SER A 281 -11.58 -10.46 -20.23
N ASP A 282 -12.80 -10.65 -19.74
CA ASP A 282 -13.71 -9.53 -19.46
C ASP A 282 -13.20 -8.71 -18.27
N VAL A 283 -12.62 -9.36 -17.26
CA VAL A 283 -12.00 -8.69 -16.11
C VAL A 283 -10.75 -7.89 -16.54
N ALA A 284 -9.93 -8.45 -17.44
CA ALA A 284 -8.77 -7.75 -18.00
C ALA A 284 -9.17 -6.53 -18.85
N GLU A 285 -10.26 -6.61 -19.61
CA GLU A 285 -10.82 -5.48 -20.35
C GLU A 285 -11.28 -4.36 -19.41
N LEU A 286 -12.01 -4.72 -18.34
CA LEU A 286 -12.43 -3.76 -17.31
C LEU A 286 -11.20 -3.08 -16.65
N LEU A 287 -10.12 -3.81 -16.39
CA LEU A 287 -8.86 -3.23 -15.89
C LEU A 287 -8.29 -2.21 -16.88
N THR A 288 -8.24 -2.55 -18.17
CA THR A 288 -7.78 -1.62 -19.22
C THR A 288 -8.60 -0.34 -19.25
N MET A 289 -9.92 -0.42 -19.06
CA MET A 289 -10.80 0.75 -18.96
C MET A 289 -10.50 1.56 -17.69
N MET A 290 -10.25 0.90 -16.56
CA MET A 290 -9.84 1.53 -15.30
C MET A 290 -8.52 2.28 -15.45
N GLU A 291 -7.51 1.65 -16.05
CA GLU A 291 -6.21 2.25 -16.32
C GLU A 291 -6.33 3.49 -17.21
N ARG A 292 -7.04 3.36 -18.34
CA ARG A 292 -7.28 4.48 -19.26
C ARG A 292 -7.92 5.66 -18.54
N ARG A 293 -8.99 5.42 -17.77
CA ARG A 293 -9.69 6.45 -17.00
C ARG A 293 -8.76 7.19 -16.03
N HIS A 294 -8.02 6.44 -15.22
CA HIS A 294 -7.14 7.03 -14.21
C HIS A 294 -5.94 7.72 -14.85
N PHE A 295 -5.32 7.09 -15.83
CA PHE A 295 -4.15 7.69 -16.48
C PHE A 295 -4.50 8.95 -17.26
N THR A 296 -5.68 9.02 -17.88
CA THR A 296 -6.16 10.25 -18.53
C THR A 296 -6.31 11.39 -17.50
N PHE A 297 -6.97 11.13 -16.37
CA PHE A 297 -7.12 12.13 -15.31
C PHE A 297 -5.76 12.60 -14.76
N PHE A 298 -4.89 11.68 -14.42
CA PHE A 298 -3.58 12.00 -13.85
C PHE A 298 -2.56 12.51 -14.87
N SER A 299 -2.85 12.43 -16.17
CA SER A 299 -2.03 13.08 -17.21
C SER A 299 -2.26 14.58 -17.31
N ASP A 300 -3.37 15.09 -16.76
CA ASP A 300 -3.57 16.52 -16.58
C ASP A 300 -2.60 17.08 -15.54
N ALA A 301 -1.88 18.15 -15.89
CA ALA A 301 -0.82 18.71 -15.04
C ALA A 301 -1.35 19.28 -13.73
N ASP A 302 -2.52 19.92 -13.76
CA ASP A 302 -3.15 20.47 -12.57
C ASP A 302 -3.68 19.36 -11.66
N ALA A 303 -4.32 18.34 -12.24
CA ALA A 303 -4.76 17.17 -11.48
C ALA A 303 -3.57 16.45 -10.82
N ALA A 304 -2.49 16.20 -11.54
CA ALA A 304 -1.27 15.59 -11.01
C ALA A 304 -0.66 16.40 -9.86
N SER A 305 -0.60 17.72 -10.04
CA SER A 305 -0.08 18.67 -9.06
C SER A 305 -0.95 18.73 -7.78
N LEU A 306 -2.26 18.83 -7.93
CA LEU A 306 -3.19 18.93 -6.81
C LEU A 306 -3.38 17.60 -6.05
N VAL A 307 -3.26 16.46 -6.74
CA VAL A 307 -3.49 15.14 -6.13
C VAL A 307 -2.23 14.57 -5.50
N GLY A 308 -1.13 14.50 -6.25
CA GLY A 308 0.12 13.88 -5.80
C GLY A 308 1.15 14.87 -5.28
N GLY A 309 1.02 16.15 -5.65
CA GLY A 309 2.04 17.16 -5.37
C GLY A 309 2.26 17.43 -3.89
N ARG A 310 1.18 17.47 -3.09
CA ARG A 310 1.29 17.67 -1.64
C ARG A 310 2.13 16.58 -0.97
N LEU A 311 1.87 15.32 -1.30
CA LEU A 311 2.65 14.20 -0.79
C LEU A 311 4.09 14.23 -1.30
N LEU A 312 4.29 14.57 -2.58
CA LEU A 312 5.63 14.69 -3.16
C LEU A 312 6.46 15.78 -2.47
N ARG A 313 5.85 16.92 -2.14
CA ARG A 313 6.51 17.98 -1.35
C ARG A 313 6.87 17.50 0.05
N GLU A 314 5.94 16.87 0.77
CA GLU A 314 6.20 16.30 2.09
C GLU A 314 7.39 15.32 2.05
N ILE A 315 7.44 14.42 1.08
CA ILE A 315 8.54 13.47 0.88
C ILE A 315 9.86 14.21 0.60
N CYS A 316 9.84 15.21 -0.30
CA CYS A 316 11.04 15.99 -0.65
C CYS A 316 11.61 16.76 0.56
N GLU A 317 10.76 17.37 1.37
CA GLU A 317 11.16 18.09 2.58
C GLU A 317 11.73 17.14 3.64
N GLU A 318 11.12 15.97 3.82
CA GLU A 318 11.60 14.96 4.77
C GLU A 318 12.96 14.35 4.38
N MET A 319 13.37 14.39 3.12
CA MET A 319 14.69 13.88 2.67
C MET A 319 15.87 14.55 3.37
N VAL A 320 15.72 15.81 3.73
CA VAL A 320 16.77 16.64 4.34
C VAL A 320 16.37 17.23 5.70
N ALA A 321 15.23 16.78 6.23
CA ALA A 321 14.73 17.25 7.50
C ALA A 321 15.71 16.92 8.65
N PRO A 322 15.81 17.79 9.69
CA PRO A 322 16.77 17.64 10.77
C PRO A 322 16.44 16.51 11.76
N GLU A 323 15.25 15.91 11.63
CA GLU A 323 14.81 14.82 12.50
C GLU A 323 15.71 13.58 12.35
N LYS A 324 15.78 12.80 13.43
CA LYS A 324 16.67 11.64 13.52
C LYS A 324 16.21 10.41 12.74
N PHE A 325 14.96 10.37 12.29
CA PHE A 325 14.49 9.19 11.59
C PHE A 325 15.29 8.94 10.28
N LYS A 326 15.61 7.68 10.05
CA LYS A 326 16.32 7.21 8.87
C LYS A 326 15.36 6.65 7.83
N LEU A 327 14.30 5.96 8.28
CA LEU A 327 13.27 5.36 7.46
C LEU A 327 11.91 5.99 7.75
N CYS A 328 11.22 6.44 6.69
CA CYS A 328 9.81 6.81 6.75
C CYS A 328 8.98 5.85 5.90
N ILE A 329 7.99 5.21 6.51
CA ILE A 329 7.08 4.27 5.85
C ILE A 329 5.74 4.95 5.61
N TYR A 330 5.22 4.82 4.37
CA TYR A 330 3.91 5.31 3.95
C TYR A 330 3.06 4.15 3.45
N SER A 331 2.06 3.77 4.22
CA SER A 331 1.11 2.73 3.85
C SER A 331 -0.14 3.32 3.21
N GLY A 332 -0.33 3.09 1.91
CA GLY A 332 -1.38 3.70 1.13
C GLY A 332 -2.08 2.74 0.16
N HIS A 333 -2.49 3.29 -0.96
CA HIS A 333 -3.33 2.65 -1.97
C HIS A 333 -2.65 2.66 -3.34
N ASP A 334 -3.26 1.95 -4.31
CA ASP A 334 -2.91 2.08 -5.73
C ASP A 334 -3.05 3.53 -6.21
N SER A 335 -4.15 4.19 -5.86
CA SER A 335 -4.38 5.60 -6.19
C SER A 335 -3.33 6.54 -5.59
N SER A 336 -2.77 6.22 -4.43
CA SER A 336 -1.67 6.99 -3.81
C SER A 336 -0.39 6.90 -4.64
N LEU A 337 -0.04 5.69 -5.09
CA LEU A 337 1.12 5.49 -5.96
C LEU A 337 0.92 6.14 -7.34
N ILE A 338 -0.27 5.97 -7.95
CA ILE A 338 -0.58 6.59 -9.25
C ILE A 338 -0.49 8.12 -9.17
N ALA A 339 -1.04 8.73 -8.11
CA ALA A 339 -0.96 10.17 -7.89
C ALA A 339 0.50 10.64 -7.78
N LEU A 340 1.32 9.90 -7.05
CA LEU A 340 2.74 10.23 -6.89
C LEU A 340 3.51 10.04 -8.20
N PHE A 341 3.25 8.99 -8.98
CA PHE A 341 3.83 8.81 -10.32
C PHE A 341 3.45 9.93 -11.29
N ALA A 342 2.22 10.43 -11.19
CA ALA A 342 1.78 11.57 -12.00
C ALA A 342 2.52 12.85 -11.60
N ALA A 343 2.61 13.15 -10.30
CA ALA A 343 3.37 14.29 -9.79
C ALA A 343 4.86 14.22 -10.16
N LEU A 344 5.45 13.02 -10.14
CA LEU A 344 6.81 12.76 -10.61
C LEU A 344 6.96 12.83 -12.13
N GLY A 345 5.88 12.87 -12.90
CA GLY A 345 5.92 12.89 -14.38
C GLY A 345 6.37 11.58 -15.01
N VAL A 346 6.34 10.46 -14.28
CA VAL A 346 6.75 9.13 -14.76
C VAL A 346 5.57 8.24 -15.16
N LEU A 347 4.35 8.64 -14.85
CA LEU A 347 3.14 7.94 -15.27
C LEU A 347 3.02 7.91 -16.80
N GLY A 348 2.73 6.75 -17.38
CA GLY A 348 2.68 6.55 -18.84
C GLY A 348 4.04 6.44 -19.52
N LYS A 349 5.14 6.74 -18.85
CA LYS A 349 6.51 6.67 -19.35
C LYS A 349 7.30 5.52 -18.71
N GLY A 350 7.68 5.68 -17.44
CA GLY A 350 8.36 4.67 -16.62
C GLY A 350 7.40 3.71 -15.92
N VAL A 351 6.15 4.13 -15.65
CA VAL A 351 5.09 3.33 -15.02
C VAL A 351 3.88 3.32 -15.93
N ARG A 352 3.50 2.13 -16.44
CA ARG A 352 2.43 1.96 -17.43
C ARG A 352 1.30 1.07 -16.96
N GLU A 353 1.49 0.32 -15.90
CA GLU A 353 0.54 -0.65 -15.39
C GLU A 353 -0.08 -0.20 -14.06
N TRP A 354 -1.25 -0.72 -13.75
CA TRP A 354 -1.87 -0.54 -12.44
C TRP A 354 -0.99 -1.13 -11.34
N PRO A 355 -0.67 -0.37 -10.27
CA PRO A 355 0.13 -0.90 -9.17
C PRO A 355 -0.53 -2.13 -8.54
N LYS A 356 0.14 -3.29 -8.58
CA LYS A 356 -0.33 -4.53 -7.93
C LYS A 356 -0.31 -4.36 -6.40
N THR A 357 -1.01 -5.23 -5.65
CA THR A 357 -0.91 -5.28 -4.18
C THR A 357 0.54 -5.49 -3.76
N ALA A 358 0.95 -4.86 -2.66
CA ALA A 358 2.33 -4.83 -2.19
C ALA A 358 3.36 -4.22 -3.18
N SER A 359 2.93 -3.48 -4.22
CA SER A 359 3.85 -2.64 -4.98
C SER A 359 4.47 -1.56 -4.10
N SER A 360 5.77 -1.31 -4.27
CA SER A 360 6.54 -0.37 -3.47
C SER A 360 7.29 0.65 -4.31
N LEU A 361 7.30 1.89 -3.84
CA LEU A 361 8.14 2.98 -4.34
C LEU A 361 9.07 3.41 -3.21
N ILE A 362 10.37 3.33 -3.44
CA ILE A 362 11.41 3.68 -2.49
C ILE A 362 12.10 4.94 -2.99
N PHE A 363 12.17 5.97 -2.16
CA PHE A 363 13.10 7.07 -2.37
C PHE A 363 14.30 6.86 -1.47
N GLU A 364 15.48 7.00 -2.04
CA GLU A 364 16.76 6.88 -1.35
C GLU A 364 17.49 8.20 -1.46
N THR A 365 17.89 8.78 -0.33
CA THR A 365 18.76 9.96 -0.29
C THR A 365 20.17 9.51 0.03
N TRP A 366 21.08 9.76 -0.90
CA TRP A 366 22.46 9.36 -0.83
C TRP A 366 23.38 10.56 -0.65
N ARG A 367 24.36 10.45 0.24
CA ARG A 367 25.53 11.35 0.25
C ARG A 367 26.53 10.85 -0.76
N MET A 368 26.94 11.72 -1.66
CA MET A 368 27.98 11.46 -2.65
C MET A 368 29.36 11.61 -2.02
N ARG A 369 30.39 11.07 -2.67
CA ARG A 369 31.78 11.16 -2.18
C ARG A 369 32.31 12.60 -2.19
N ASP A 370 31.79 13.48 -3.02
CA ASP A 370 32.10 14.91 -3.04
C ASP A 370 31.35 15.73 -1.97
N GLY A 371 30.53 15.08 -1.14
CA GLY A 371 29.75 15.70 -0.08
C GLY A 371 28.36 16.20 -0.52
N THR A 372 28.05 16.19 -1.79
CA THR A 372 26.71 16.56 -2.30
C THR A 372 25.67 15.48 -1.99
N ARG A 373 24.39 15.79 -2.16
CA ARG A 373 23.29 14.84 -2.03
C ARG A 373 22.68 14.51 -3.38
N SER A 374 22.28 13.27 -3.52
CA SER A 374 21.50 12.81 -4.67
C SER A 374 20.34 11.92 -4.23
N VAL A 375 19.28 11.92 -5.00
CA VAL A 375 18.05 11.16 -4.76
C VAL A 375 17.88 10.13 -5.86
N ARG A 376 17.40 8.96 -5.50
CA ARG A 376 16.96 7.92 -6.42
C ARG A 376 15.56 7.46 -6.03
N ALA A 377 14.68 7.28 -7.02
CA ALA A 377 13.40 6.62 -6.82
C ALA A 377 13.44 5.23 -7.47
N VAL A 378 12.99 4.21 -6.76
CA VAL A 378 12.98 2.81 -7.21
C VAL A 378 11.56 2.26 -7.07
N TYR A 379 10.94 1.86 -8.18
CA TYR A 379 9.62 1.25 -8.20
C TYR A 379 9.74 -0.25 -8.47
N ASN A 380 9.33 -1.09 -7.51
CA ASN A 380 9.42 -2.55 -7.59
C ASN A 380 10.80 -3.01 -8.11
N GLY A 381 11.89 -2.46 -7.56
CA GLY A 381 13.27 -2.78 -7.92
C GLY A 381 13.82 -2.05 -9.16
N GLN A 382 13.00 -1.30 -9.89
CA GLN A 382 13.42 -0.59 -11.09
C GLN A 382 13.63 0.91 -10.80
N PRO A 383 14.83 1.46 -11.05
CA PRO A 383 15.09 2.89 -10.94
C PRO A 383 14.22 3.70 -11.89
N LEU A 384 13.69 4.82 -11.41
CA LEU A 384 12.91 5.77 -12.20
C LEU A 384 13.77 6.97 -12.60
N MET A 385 13.54 7.49 -13.79
CA MET A 385 14.17 8.73 -14.27
C MET A 385 13.29 9.91 -13.84
N LEU A 386 13.74 10.66 -12.83
CA LEU A 386 12.95 11.74 -12.20
C LEU A 386 13.04 13.04 -12.99
N THR A 387 14.24 13.36 -13.52
CA THR A 387 14.53 14.58 -14.26
C THR A 387 15.41 14.28 -15.46
N SER A 388 15.67 15.28 -16.30
CA SER A 388 16.63 15.15 -17.39
C SER A 388 18.08 14.98 -16.93
N THR A 389 18.39 15.34 -15.68
CA THR A 389 19.71 15.18 -15.06
C THR A 389 19.87 13.86 -14.32
N SER A 390 18.82 13.02 -14.29
CA SER A 390 18.90 11.68 -13.72
C SER A 390 19.92 10.84 -14.48
N ARG A 391 20.81 10.17 -13.74
CA ARG A 391 21.82 9.30 -14.32
C ARG A 391 21.18 8.06 -14.95
N ALA A 392 21.46 7.84 -16.23
CA ALA A 392 20.80 6.79 -17.02
C ALA A 392 21.05 5.37 -16.48
N SER A 393 22.19 5.13 -15.82
CA SER A 393 22.58 3.80 -15.34
C SER A 393 21.78 3.33 -14.12
N ASP A 394 21.31 4.25 -13.25
CA ASP A 394 20.74 3.91 -11.96
C ASP A 394 19.67 4.91 -11.43
N GLY A 395 19.31 5.93 -12.21
CA GLY A 395 18.29 6.91 -11.87
C GLY A 395 18.70 7.95 -10.81
N LEU A 396 20.00 7.97 -10.40
CA LEU A 396 20.48 8.91 -9.40
C LEU A 396 20.39 10.35 -9.92
N THR A 397 19.76 11.24 -9.16
CA THR A 397 19.45 12.62 -9.53
C THR A 397 20.02 13.56 -8.46
N PRO A 398 20.77 14.63 -8.79
CA PRO A 398 21.19 15.62 -7.82
C PRO A 398 19.98 16.13 -7.01
N TYR A 399 20.13 16.24 -5.68
CA TYR A 399 19.01 16.65 -4.82
C TYR A 399 18.45 18.02 -5.18
N ASP A 400 19.32 18.99 -5.50
CA ASP A 400 18.92 20.35 -5.86
C ASP A 400 18.09 20.37 -7.16
N ASP A 401 18.44 19.54 -8.14
CA ASP A 401 17.70 19.38 -9.38
C ASP A 401 16.33 18.72 -9.12
N PHE A 402 16.30 17.70 -8.26
CA PHE A 402 15.05 17.08 -7.84
C PHE A 402 14.15 18.06 -7.08
N LYS A 403 14.73 18.84 -6.15
CA LYS A 403 13.99 19.86 -5.42
C LYS A 403 13.44 20.94 -6.35
N ALA A 404 14.25 21.46 -7.26
CA ALA A 404 13.80 22.42 -8.27
C ALA A 404 12.67 21.86 -9.15
N PHE A 405 12.75 20.59 -9.52
CA PHE A 405 11.70 19.88 -10.23
C PHE A 405 10.40 19.83 -9.40
N VAL A 406 10.46 19.45 -8.12
CA VAL A 406 9.30 19.44 -7.21
C VAL A 406 8.69 20.83 -7.07
N ASP A 407 9.52 21.85 -6.86
CA ASP A 407 9.08 23.25 -6.69
C ASP A 407 8.39 23.79 -7.95
N SER A 408 8.82 23.34 -9.14
CA SER A 408 8.20 23.73 -10.41
C SER A 408 6.84 23.09 -10.67
N ARG A 409 6.54 21.96 -10.01
CA ARG A 409 5.33 21.16 -10.27
C ARG A 409 4.29 21.23 -9.15
N VAL A 410 4.71 21.60 -7.95
CA VAL A 410 3.83 21.61 -6.78
C VAL A 410 3.56 23.04 -6.37
N PRO A 411 2.29 23.48 -6.28
CA PRO A 411 1.94 24.83 -5.89
C PRO A 411 2.54 25.21 -4.53
N SER A 412 3.13 26.39 -4.41
CA SER A 412 3.58 26.93 -3.12
C SER A 412 2.39 27.24 -2.18
N ASP A 413 1.27 27.67 -2.76
CA ASP A 413 0.01 27.90 -2.07
C ASP A 413 -1.04 26.90 -2.59
N PHE A 414 -1.19 25.79 -1.86
CA PHE A 414 -2.15 24.75 -2.21
C PHE A 414 -3.59 25.21 -2.06
N ALA A 415 -3.89 26.07 -1.09
CA ALA A 415 -5.24 26.57 -0.87
C ALA A 415 -5.70 27.46 -2.03
N ALA A 416 -4.85 28.35 -2.51
CA ALA A 416 -5.11 29.17 -3.69
C ALA A 416 -5.25 28.32 -4.96
N ALA A 417 -4.39 27.31 -5.15
CA ALA A 417 -4.45 26.42 -6.31
C ALA A 417 -5.71 25.54 -6.36
N CYS A 418 -6.32 25.30 -5.21
CA CYS A 418 -7.58 24.54 -5.08
C CYS A 418 -8.84 25.33 -5.39
N GLN A 419 -8.75 26.62 -5.58
CA GLN A 419 -9.89 27.46 -5.99
C GLN A 419 -10.19 27.27 -7.47
N VAL A 420 -11.47 27.25 -7.83
CA VAL A 420 -11.88 27.27 -9.24
C VAL A 420 -11.64 28.68 -9.78
N PRO A 421 -10.87 28.84 -10.87
CA PRO A 421 -10.71 30.15 -11.49
C PRO A 421 -12.09 30.74 -11.80
N SER A 422 -12.35 31.98 -11.36
CA SER A 422 -13.56 32.69 -11.79
C SER A 422 -13.55 32.72 -13.32
N LYS A 423 -14.63 32.23 -13.93
CA LYS A 423 -14.79 32.38 -15.38
C LYS A 423 -14.72 33.86 -15.67
N LEU A 424 -13.63 34.29 -16.32
CA LEU A 424 -13.54 35.61 -16.92
C LEU A 424 -14.53 35.75 -18.07
#